data_a6b8d3bcfb1c5c3fd66c5ad60e93985e
#
_entry.id   a6b8d3bcfb1c5c3fd66c5ad60e93985e
#
_cell.length_a   1.000
_cell.length_b   1.000
_cell.length_c   1.000
_cell.angle_alpha   90.00
_cell.angle_beta   90.00
_cell.angle_gamma   90.00
#
_symmetry.space_group_name_H-M   'P 1'
#
loop_
_entity.id
_entity.type
_entity.pdbx_description
1 polymer ?
#
loop_
_entity_poly.entity_id
_entity_poly.type
_entity_poly.pdbx_seq_one_letter_code
_entity_poly.pdbx_strand_id
1 'polypeptide(L)' 'MIDRRNRLVLASLEDDAGMRCVDIYRTRDGSVLWDEWRRDPEDPSGWHATGRLSGAVFPDESSARNAAALEIEWLET' A
#
# COMPACT_ATOMS: atom_id res chain seq x y z
N MET A 1 -10.97 -5.94 -8.71
CA MET A 1 -10.23 -6.38 -7.51
C MET A 1 -8.80 -6.70 -7.88
N ILE A 2 -7.85 -6.25 -7.06
CA ILE A 2 -6.44 -6.56 -7.27
C ILE A 2 -6.19 -8.01 -6.87
N ASP A 3 -5.54 -8.77 -7.76
CA ASP A 3 -5.22 -10.16 -7.51
C ASP A 3 -3.96 -10.25 -6.64
N ARG A 4 -4.15 -10.48 -5.35
CA ARG A 4 -3.04 -10.56 -4.39
C ARG A 4 -2.18 -11.81 -4.55
N ARG A 5 -2.64 -12.80 -5.33
CA ARG A 5 -1.88 -14.02 -5.54
C ARG A 5 -0.63 -13.80 -6.40
N ASN A 6 -0.61 -12.70 -7.16
CA ASN A 6 0.50 -12.39 -8.05
C ASN A 6 1.46 -11.36 -7.47
N ARG A 7 1.36 -11.10 -6.17
CA ARG A 7 2.25 -10.13 -5.52
C ARG A 7 2.60 -10.58 -4.12
N LEU A 8 3.81 -10.21 -3.69
CA LEU A 8 4.29 -10.47 -2.34
C LEU A 8 4.23 -9.17 -1.55
N VAL A 9 3.41 -9.12 -0.52
CA VAL A 9 3.34 -7.94 0.35
C VAL A 9 4.55 -7.97 1.28
N LEU A 10 5.38 -6.93 1.18
CA LEU A 10 6.60 -6.78 1.98
C LEU A 10 6.31 -6.09 3.30
N ALA A 11 5.38 -5.14 3.30
CA ALA A 11 4.98 -4.41 4.50
C ALA A 11 3.57 -3.87 4.31
N SER A 12 2.81 -3.84 5.41
CA SER A 12 1.50 -3.21 5.47
C SER A 12 1.56 -2.18 6.59
N LEU A 13 1.40 -0.90 6.25
CA LEU A 13 1.56 0.20 7.17
C LEU A 13 0.19 0.83 7.42
N GLU A 14 -0.33 0.69 8.63
CA GLU A 14 -1.65 1.19 9.00
C GLU A 14 -1.54 2.52 9.74
N ASP A 15 -2.61 3.34 9.65
CA ASP A 15 -2.72 4.53 10.47
C ASP A 15 -3.11 4.15 11.91
N ASP A 16 -3.12 5.12 12.82
CA ASP A 16 -3.41 4.88 14.23
C ASP A 16 -4.80 4.29 14.46
N ALA A 17 -5.76 4.67 13.64
CA ALA A 17 -7.14 4.19 13.77
C ALA A 17 -7.35 2.82 13.11
N GLY A 18 -6.39 2.34 12.31
CA GLY A 18 -6.52 1.09 11.58
C GLY A 18 -7.54 1.14 10.45
N MET A 19 -7.86 2.34 9.94
CA MET A 19 -8.83 2.54 8.87
C MET A 19 -8.19 2.78 7.51
N ARG A 20 -6.89 3.05 7.49
CA ARG A 20 -6.12 3.25 6.26
C ARG A 20 -4.86 2.43 6.31
N CYS A 21 -4.42 1.99 5.13
CA CYS A 21 -3.26 1.12 5.02
C CYS A 21 -2.52 1.42 3.72
N VAL A 22 -1.20 1.38 3.78
CA VAL A 22 -0.36 1.36 2.58
C VAL A 22 0.33 0.01 2.54
N ASP A 23 0.12 -0.72 1.45
CA ASP A 23 0.85 -1.97 1.19
C ASP A 23 2.06 -1.67 0.31
N ILE A 24 3.22 -2.13 0.74
CA ILE A 24 4.43 -2.15 -0.08
C ILE A 24 4.59 -3.58 -0.57
N TYR A 25 4.65 -3.77 -1.88
CA TYR A 25 4.62 -5.13 -2.43
C TYR A 25 5.58 -5.31 -3.59
N ARG A 26 5.97 -6.55 -3.83
CA ARG A 26 6.83 -6.93 -4.96
C ARG A 26 6.02 -7.77 -5.94
N THR A 27 6.17 -7.45 -7.22
CA THR A 27 5.55 -8.20 -8.31
C THR A 27 6.47 -9.33 -8.78
N ARG A 28 5.97 -10.18 -9.67
CA ARG A 28 6.74 -11.31 -10.20
C ARG A 28 8.03 -10.91 -10.91
N ASP A 29 8.03 -9.73 -11.53
CA ASP A 29 9.21 -9.25 -12.26
C ASP A 29 10.23 -8.57 -11.33
N GLY A 30 9.97 -8.55 -10.02
CA GLY A 30 10.87 -7.97 -9.04
C GLY A 30 10.66 -6.49 -8.76
N SER A 31 9.71 -5.86 -9.41
CA SER A 31 9.39 -4.45 -9.17
C SER A 31 8.70 -4.30 -7.81
N VAL A 32 9.07 -3.23 -7.09
CA VAL A 32 8.44 -2.89 -5.81
C VAL A 32 7.57 -1.66 -6.01
N LEU A 33 6.34 -1.72 -5.51
CA LEU A 33 5.35 -0.67 -5.64
C LEU A 33 4.61 -0.51 -4.31
N TRP A 34 3.77 0.53 -4.24
CA TRP A 34 2.90 0.71 -3.08
C TRP A 34 1.49 1.11 -3.55
N ASP A 35 0.49 0.79 -2.73
CA ASP A 35 -0.88 1.28 -2.93
C ASP A 35 -1.54 1.53 -1.58
N GLU A 36 -2.54 2.41 -1.59
CA GLU A 36 -3.29 2.79 -0.40
C GLU A 36 -4.64 2.09 -0.38
N TRP A 37 -5.04 1.67 0.81
CA TRP A 37 -6.32 1.01 1.09
C TRP A 37 -7.03 1.73 2.22
N ARG A 38 -8.35 1.64 2.21
CA ARG A 38 -9.17 2.14 3.30
C ARG A 38 -10.23 1.12 3.67
N ARG A 39 -10.70 1.19 4.90
CA ARG A 39 -11.89 0.46 5.32
C ARG A 39 -12.76 1.36 6.18
N ASP A 40 -14.06 1.05 6.22
CA ASP A 40 -15.05 1.76 7.02
C ASP A 40 -15.52 0.79 8.09
N PRO A 41 -15.55 1.20 9.39
CA PRO A 41 -15.97 0.30 10.46
C PRO A 41 -17.43 -0.16 10.29
N GLU A 42 -18.24 0.56 9.55
CA GLU A 42 -19.64 0.20 9.29
C GLU A 42 -19.80 -0.68 8.05
N ASP A 43 -18.74 -0.86 7.26
CA ASP A 43 -18.78 -1.66 6.03
C ASP A 43 -18.07 -3.00 6.26
N PRO A 44 -18.82 -4.12 6.29
CA PRO A 44 -18.22 -5.42 6.55
C PRO A 44 -17.43 -5.99 5.38
N SER A 45 -17.44 -5.34 4.21
CA SER A 45 -16.73 -5.86 3.04
C SER A 45 -15.20 -5.71 3.11
N GLY A 46 -14.68 -4.97 4.10
CA GLY A 46 -13.25 -4.93 4.37
C GLY A 46 -12.51 -3.82 3.65
N TRP A 47 -11.29 -4.13 3.20
CA TRP A 47 -10.40 -3.13 2.60
C TRP A 47 -10.77 -2.83 1.15
N HIS A 48 -10.75 -1.54 0.80
CA HIS A 48 -11.00 -1.05 -0.55
C HIS A 48 -9.86 -0.16 -1.02
N ALA A 49 -9.46 -0.33 -2.28
CA ALA A 49 -8.44 0.54 -2.86
C ALA A 49 -8.94 1.97 -2.95
N THR A 50 -8.10 2.94 -2.57
CA THR A 50 -8.46 4.36 -2.65
C THR A 50 -8.19 4.97 -4.01
N GLY A 51 -7.44 4.27 -4.85
CA GLY A 51 -6.98 4.79 -6.14
C GLY A 51 -5.61 5.45 -6.06
N ARG A 52 -5.07 5.66 -4.87
CA ARG A 52 -3.70 6.19 -4.73
C ARG A 52 -2.70 5.04 -4.75
N LEU A 53 -1.79 5.10 -5.70
CA LEU A 53 -0.79 4.05 -5.90
C LEU A 53 0.48 4.68 -6.47
N SER A 54 1.58 3.93 -6.40
CA SER A 54 2.84 4.44 -6.93
C SER A 54 2.77 4.62 -8.44
N GLY A 55 3.22 5.79 -8.91
CA GLY A 55 3.32 6.06 -10.34
C GLY A 55 4.59 5.50 -10.95
N ALA A 56 5.45 4.90 -10.14
CA ALA A 56 6.74 4.39 -10.56
C ALA A 56 7.02 3.08 -9.83
N VAL A 57 7.98 2.32 -10.33
CA VAL A 57 8.50 1.13 -9.65
C VAL A 57 9.77 1.50 -8.90
N PHE A 58 10.05 0.77 -7.83
CA PHE A 58 11.20 1.02 -6.98
C PHE A 58 12.06 -0.24 -6.87
N PRO A 59 13.36 -0.09 -6.61
CA PRO A 59 14.25 -1.26 -6.52
C PRO A 59 14.09 -2.05 -5.22
N ASP A 60 13.59 -1.40 -4.15
CA ASP A 60 13.50 -2.05 -2.85
C ASP A 60 12.37 -1.44 -2.01
N GLU A 61 12.13 -2.08 -0.86
CA GLU A 61 11.09 -1.68 0.07
C GLU A 61 11.32 -0.26 0.62
N SER A 62 12.55 0.07 1.00
CA SER A 62 12.87 1.38 1.58
C SER A 62 12.55 2.52 0.63
N SER A 63 12.93 2.37 -0.63
CA SER A 63 12.67 3.39 -1.64
C SER A 63 11.18 3.59 -1.86
N ALA A 64 10.42 2.49 -1.94
CA ALA A 64 8.98 2.56 -2.11
C ALA A 64 8.30 3.19 -0.88
N ARG A 65 8.75 2.83 0.32
CA ARG A 65 8.22 3.38 1.57
C ARG A 65 8.45 4.88 1.66
N ASN A 66 9.66 5.33 1.34
CA ASN A 66 9.97 6.76 1.37
C ASN A 66 9.15 7.54 0.35
N ALA A 67 8.96 6.99 -0.84
CA ALA A 67 8.13 7.61 -1.87
C ALA A 67 6.66 7.68 -1.43
N ALA A 68 6.15 6.63 -0.82
CA ALA A 68 4.78 6.61 -0.31
C ALA A 68 4.58 7.68 0.76
N ALA A 69 5.55 7.86 1.65
CA ALA A 69 5.46 8.86 2.73
C ALA A 69 5.41 10.28 2.20
N LEU A 70 5.99 10.54 1.04
CA LEU A 70 5.92 11.86 0.40
C LEU A 70 4.54 12.17 -0.17
N GLU A 71 3.77 11.15 -0.53
CA GLU A 71 2.46 11.32 -1.16
C GLU A 71 1.30 11.08 -0.20
N ILE A 72 1.49 10.23 0.79
CA ILE A 72 0.43 9.84 1.73
C ILE A 72 0.63 10.64 3.03
N GLU A 73 -0.22 11.61 3.24
CA GLU A 73 -0.08 12.59 4.33
C GLU A 73 -0.14 11.98 5.73
N TRP A 74 -0.86 10.87 5.90
CA TRP A 74 -0.98 10.23 7.21
C TRP A 74 0.14 9.22 7.48
N LEU A 75 0.96 8.89 6.47
CA LEU A 75 1.99 7.86 6.60
C LEU A 75 3.27 8.44 7.20
N GLU A 76 3.71 7.83 8.29
CA GLU A 76 4.98 8.18 8.92
C GLU A 76 6.01 7.08 8.63
N THR A 77 7.25 7.48 8.42
CA THR A 77 8.34 6.54 8.19
C THR A 77 9.35 6.57 9.32
#